data_9904976237cc5b24f6986976aa39c8e2
#
_entry.id   9904976237cc5b24f6986976aa39c8e2
#
_cell.length_a   1.000
_cell.length_b   1.000
_cell.length_c   1.000
_cell.angle_alpha   90.00
_cell.angle_beta   90.00
_cell.angle_gamma   90.00
#
_symmetry.space_group_name_H-M   'P 1'
#
loop_
_entity.id
_entity.type
_entity.pdbx_description
1 polymer ?
#
loop_
_entity_poly.entity_id
_entity_poly.type
_entity_poly.pdbx_seq_one_letter_code
_entity_poly.pdbx_strand_id
1 'polypeptide(L)'
;VIKAGYKIVYEPLASVYHFHGINQNMDPDRSRNVVRILESIYQEDTSNKGKYLNSFDPSSLKTTVFIPSIGEMEMCGDTPFIYYTIKRALEAKYVSRVIVLTDNEKTAAISQELGAEVPFLRPPNLSDTISTIQDVLKFGMLKLGEMNYHTDMCVVLYKNYPFRPAGFIDGLIERFIRQGADCMLPMKDEGRA
;
A
#
# COMPACT_ATOMS: atom_id res chain seq x y z
N VAL A 1 -0.40 3.22 17.62
CA VAL A 1 -0.39 4.17 16.48
C VAL A 1 -0.95 5.51 16.96
N ILE A 2 -2.17 5.53 17.50
CA ILE A 2 -2.82 6.79 18.00
C ILE A 2 -2.01 7.45 19.12
N LYS A 3 -1.45 6.67 20.06
CA LYS A 3 -0.57 7.19 21.13
C LYS A 3 0.74 7.80 20.64
N ALA A 4 1.17 7.47 19.42
CA ALA A 4 2.36 8.03 18.79
C ALA A 4 2.09 9.28 17.95
N GLY A 5 0.86 9.80 17.94
CA GLY A 5 0.47 11.01 17.21
C GLY A 5 0.25 10.81 15.71
N TYR A 6 0.20 9.57 15.21
CA TYR A 6 -0.09 9.27 13.81
C TYR A 6 -1.58 9.41 13.49
N LYS A 7 -1.90 9.85 12.29
CA LYS A 7 -3.26 9.99 11.76
C LYS A 7 -3.58 8.93 10.73
N ILE A 8 -4.75 8.31 10.86
CA ILE A 8 -5.30 7.38 9.86
C ILE A 8 -6.43 8.11 9.15
N VAL A 9 -6.37 8.17 7.82
CA VAL A 9 -7.41 8.79 6.99
C VAL A 9 -8.18 7.71 6.26
N TYR A 10 -9.50 7.79 6.36
CA TYR A 10 -10.43 6.94 5.63
C TYR A 10 -10.78 7.59 4.29
N GLU A 11 -10.63 6.84 3.19
CA GLU A 11 -10.95 7.29 1.84
C GLU A 11 -12.06 6.42 1.22
N PRO A 12 -13.32 6.88 1.22
CA PRO A 12 -14.45 6.09 0.77
C PRO A 12 -14.49 5.84 -0.74
N LEU A 13 -13.78 6.63 -1.55
CA LEU A 13 -13.78 6.48 -3.01
C LEU A 13 -12.72 5.51 -3.54
N ALA A 14 -11.84 5.04 -2.67
CA ALA A 14 -10.78 4.11 -3.07
C ALA A 14 -11.18 2.68 -2.71
N SER A 15 -11.43 1.87 -3.71
CA SER A 15 -11.87 0.48 -3.54
C SER A 15 -10.72 -0.47 -3.27
N VAL A 16 -10.69 -1.10 -2.09
CA VAL A 16 -9.89 -2.30 -1.83
C VAL A 16 -10.82 -3.41 -1.36
N TYR A 17 -10.83 -4.52 -2.09
CA TYR A 17 -11.45 -5.75 -1.62
C TYR A 17 -10.54 -6.38 -0.59
N HIS A 18 -10.97 -6.45 0.66
CA HIS A 18 -10.27 -7.19 1.70
C HIS A 18 -11.06 -8.46 1.99
N PHE A 19 -10.59 -9.58 1.46
CA PHE A 19 -11.11 -10.90 1.81
C PHE A 19 -10.45 -11.36 3.10
N HIS A 20 -11.11 -11.13 4.22
CA HIS A 20 -10.76 -11.81 5.46
C HIS A 20 -11.23 -13.27 5.37
N GLY A 21 -10.30 -14.21 5.49
CA GLY A 21 -10.61 -15.63 5.51
C GLY A 21 -11.69 -15.98 6.54
N ILE A 22 -12.30 -17.11 6.37
CA ILE A 22 -13.53 -17.66 6.96
C ILE A 22 -13.64 -17.53 8.51
N ASN A 23 -12.57 -17.20 9.21
CA ASN A 23 -12.49 -17.16 10.68
C ASN A 23 -12.55 -15.76 11.32
N GLN A 24 -12.70 -14.70 10.56
CA GLN A 24 -12.94 -13.39 11.16
C GLN A 24 -14.42 -13.06 11.02
N ASN A 25 -15.11 -13.08 12.17
CA ASN A 25 -16.52 -12.73 12.27
C ASN A 25 -16.84 -11.51 11.40
N MET A 26 -17.63 -11.73 10.37
CA MET A 26 -18.27 -10.68 9.58
C MET A 26 -19.31 -9.99 10.47
N ASP A 27 -18.84 -9.21 11.44
CA ASP A 27 -19.69 -8.36 12.24
C ASP A 27 -19.72 -6.96 11.60
N PRO A 28 -20.82 -6.62 10.89
CA PRO A 28 -20.98 -5.32 10.26
C PRO A 28 -20.95 -4.17 11.27
N ASP A 29 -21.33 -4.44 12.51
CA ASP A 29 -21.39 -3.42 13.56
C ASP A 29 -20.01 -3.12 14.13
N ARG A 30 -19.08 -4.08 14.11
CA ARG A 30 -17.70 -3.85 14.50
C ARG A 30 -16.99 -2.89 13.53
N SER A 31 -17.14 -3.07 12.22
CA SER A 31 -16.57 -2.17 11.22
C SER A 31 -17.15 -0.77 11.33
N ARG A 32 -18.46 -0.67 11.53
CA ARG A 32 -19.18 0.60 11.73
C ARG A 32 -18.75 1.31 13.02
N ASN A 33 -18.52 0.56 14.10
CA ASN A 33 -18.05 1.13 15.35
C ASN A 33 -16.59 1.61 15.27
N VAL A 34 -15.71 0.91 14.56
CA VAL A 34 -14.34 1.38 14.30
C VAL A 34 -14.35 2.68 13.51
N VAL A 35 -15.17 2.79 12.46
CA VAL A 35 -15.33 4.03 11.69
C VAL A 35 -15.83 5.17 12.58
N ARG A 36 -16.88 4.95 13.39
CA ARG A 36 -17.41 5.97 14.32
C ARG A 36 -16.38 6.43 15.36
N ILE A 37 -15.59 5.50 15.90
CA ILE A 37 -14.52 5.85 16.85
C ILE A 37 -13.46 6.68 16.14
N LEU A 38 -13.07 6.32 14.93
CA LEU A 38 -12.13 7.10 14.14
C LEU A 38 -12.69 8.49 13.82
N GLU A 39 -13.93 8.59 13.35
CA GLU A 39 -14.59 9.87 13.08
C GLU A 39 -14.65 10.77 14.34
N SER A 40 -15.00 10.22 15.51
CA SER A 40 -15.05 10.99 16.76
C SER A 40 -13.68 11.51 17.21
N ILE A 41 -12.60 10.77 16.94
CA ILE A 41 -11.23 11.20 17.24
C ILE A 41 -10.78 12.31 16.27
N TYR A 42 -11.30 12.34 15.04
CA TYR A 42 -10.86 13.26 14.00
C TYR A 42 -11.65 14.56 13.90
N GLN A 43 -12.84 14.66 14.53
CA GLN A 43 -13.64 15.88 14.48
C GLN A 43 -13.00 17.08 15.20
N GLU A 44 -12.05 16.87 16.09
CA GLU A 44 -11.45 17.94 16.88
C GLU A 44 -10.31 18.73 16.21
N ASP A 45 -9.72 18.23 15.07
CA ASP A 45 -8.46 18.82 14.57
C ASP A 45 -8.42 19.23 13.08
N THR A 46 -9.56 19.33 12.42
CA THR A 46 -9.59 19.59 10.95
C THR A 46 -9.42 21.06 10.56
N SER A 47 -9.37 22.02 11.49
CA SER A 47 -9.46 23.45 11.16
C SER A 47 -8.18 24.09 10.62
N ASN A 48 -6.99 23.48 10.76
CA ASN A 48 -5.72 24.16 10.46
C ASN A 48 -4.78 23.47 9.44
N LYS A 49 -5.03 22.25 8.99
CA LYS A 49 -4.04 21.47 8.21
C LYS A 49 -4.05 21.69 6.70
N GLY A 50 -5.14 22.17 6.11
CA GLY A 50 -5.26 22.32 4.66
C GLY A 50 -4.47 23.48 4.03
N LYS A 51 -3.98 24.43 4.83
CA LYS A 51 -3.37 25.66 4.32
C LYS A 51 -1.93 25.53 3.83
N TYR A 52 -1.16 24.59 4.35
CA TYR A 52 0.29 24.50 4.07
C TYR A 52 0.65 23.51 2.96
N LEU A 53 -0.25 22.63 2.53
CA LEU A 53 0.05 21.53 1.61
C LEU A 53 -0.32 21.78 0.14
N ASN A 54 -0.99 22.92 -0.16
CA ASN A 54 -1.41 23.24 -1.52
C ASN A 54 -0.25 23.60 -2.48
N SER A 55 0.96 23.82 -1.95
CA SER A 55 2.17 24.14 -2.73
C SER A 55 3.23 23.04 -2.72
N PHE A 56 2.96 21.90 -2.07
CA PHE A 56 3.93 20.82 -1.97
C PHE A 56 3.93 19.97 -3.25
N ASP A 57 5.12 19.80 -3.85
CA ASP A 57 5.29 18.92 -5.00
C ASP A 57 5.56 17.48 -4.54
N PRO A 58 4.64 16.54 -4.82
CA PRO A 58 4.83 15.12 -4.46
C PRO A 58 6.08 14.50 -5.10
N SER A 59 6.56 15.04 -6.23
CA SER A 59 7.76 14.55 -6.92
C SER A 59 9.05 14.76 -6.12
N SER A 60 9.01 15.62 -5.09
CA SER A 60 10.16 15.84 -4.19
C SER A 60 10.38 14.69 -3.21
N LEU A 61 9.40 13.80 -3.04
CA LEU A 61 9.48 12.65 -2.13
C LEU A 61 10.07 11.41 -2.83
N LYS A 62 10.88 10.69 -2.10
CA LYS A 62 11.30 9.34 -2.49
C LYS A 62 10.18 8.35 -2.16
N THR A 63 9.23 8.23 -3.06
CA THR A 63 8.10 7.31 -2.90
C THR A 63 8.46 5.92 -3.41
N THR A 64 8.42 4.94 -2.53
CA THR A 64 8.68 3.54 -2.88
C THR A 64 7.39 2.74 -2.84
N VAL A 65 7.08 2.06 -3.94
CA VAL A 65 6.03 1.05 -3.99
C VAL A 65 6.61 -0.29 -3.57
N PHE A 66 6.00 -0.94 -2.59
CA PHE A 66 6.26 -2.33 -2.22
C PHE A 66 5.12 -3.23 -2.70
N ILE A 67 5.48 -4.31 -3.40
CA ILE A 67 4.54 -5.33 -3.87
C ILE A 67 4.91 -6.65 -3.17
N PRO A 68 4.25 -7.00 -2.05
CA PRO A 68 4.49 -8.27 -1.38
C PRO A 68 3.95 -9.42 -2.22
N SER A 69 4.78 -10.45 -2.45
CA SER A 69 4.42 -11.65 -3.21
C SER A 69 5.13 -12.86 -2.61
N ILE A 70 4.40 -13.82 -2.10
CA ILE A 70 4.92 -15.09 -1.61
C ILE A 70 4.47 -16.23 -2.51
N GLY A 71 5.28 -17.28 -2.55
CA GLY A 71 4.97 -18.52 -3.26
C GLY A 71 4.98 -18.36 -4.78
N GLU A 72 4.21 -19.22 -5.42
CA GLU A 72 4.16 -19.29 -6.88
C GLU A 72 3.39 -18.11 -7.50
N MET A 73 3.69 -17.87 -8.77
CA MET A 73 3.07 -16.82 -9.57
C MET A 73 1.67 -17.25 -10.01
N GLU A 74 0.67 -16.48 -9.64
CA GLU A 74 -0.70 -16.64 -10.12
C GLU A 74 -0.85 -16.02 -11.51
N MET A 75 -1.55 -16.74 -12.40
CA MET A 75 -1.70 -16.37 -13.81
C MET A 75 -3.13 -15.90 -14.12
N CYS A 76 -3.25 -14.94 -15.02
CA CYS A 76 -4.50 -14.52 -15.67
C CYS A 76 -4.37 -14.82 -17.17
N GLY A 77 -4.81 -16.00 -17.61
CA GLY A 77 -4.44 -16.52 -18.90
C GLY A 77 -2.92 -16.72 -19.00
N ASP A 78 -2.30 -16.15 -20.00
CA ASP A 78 -0.84 -16.21 -20.22
C ASP A 78 -0.07 -15.10 -19.48
N THR A 79 -0.76 -14.21 -18.75
CA THR A 79 -0.15 -13.06 -18.10
C THR A 79 -0.14 -13.23 -16.57
N PRO A 80 1.01 -13.05 -15.89
CA PRO A 80 1.05 -13.08 -14.44
C PRO A 80 0.24 -11.94 -13.82
N PHE A 81 -0.52 -12.20 -12.76
CA PHE A 81 -1.29 -11.13 -12.07
C PHE A 81 -0.43 -9.96 -11.62
N ILE A 82 0.81 -10.24 -11.20
CA ILE A 82 1.74 -9.21 -10.74
C ILE A 82 2.08 -8.19 -11.84
N TYR A 83 2.02 -8.58 -13.12
CA TYR A 83 2.24 -7.71 -14.28
C TYR A 83 1.39 -6.44 -14.21
N TYR A 84 0.09 -6.60 -13.97
CA TYR A 84 -0.83 -5.46 -13.93
C TYR A 84 -0.51 -4.50 -12.79
N THR A 85 -0.09 -5.05 -11.63
CA THR A 85 0.30 -4.25 -10.47
C THR A 85 1.61 -3.51 -10.71
N ILE A 86 2.64 -4.20 -11.24
CA ILE A 86 3.93 -3.59 -11.58
C ILE A 86 3.74 -2.50 -12.62
N LYS A 87 3.01 -2.80 -13.71
CA LYS A 87 2.73 -1.83 -14.77
C LYS A 87 2.11 -0.54 -14.23
N ARG A 88 1.07 -0.65 -13.38
CA ARG A 88 0.43 0.52 -12.79
C ARG A 88 1.33 1.29 -11.83
N ALA A 89 2.22 0.60 -11.12
CA ALA A 89 3.19 1.24 -10.25
C ALA A 89 4.25 2.01 -11.05
N LEU A 90 4.74 1.44 -12.16
CA LEU A 90 5.73 2.07 -13.04
C LEU A 90 5.16 3.24 -13.84
N GLU A 91 3.86 3.23 -14.15
CA GLU A 91 3.16 4.32 -14.83
C GLU A 91 2.87 5.51 -13.90
N ALA A 92 2.98 5.34 -12.59
CA ALA A 92 2.68 6.38 -11.63
C ALA A 92 3.78 7.46 -11.59
N LYS A 93 3.36 8.72 -11.72
CA LYS A 93 4.23 9.89 -11.86
C LYS A 93 5.10 10.15 -10.62
N TYR A 94 4.55 9.89 -9.44
CA TYR A 94 5.19 10.22 -8.16
C TYR A 94 5.93 9.05 -7.54
N VAL A 95 6.01 7.90 -8.22
CA VAL A 95 6.71 6.71 -7.73
C VAL A 95 8.17 6.75 -8.19
N SER A 96 9.09 6.67 -7.23
CA SER A 96 10.54 6.68 -7.48
C SER A 96 11.08 5.28 -7.73
N ARG A 97 10.55 4.27 -7.00
CA ARG A 97 11.00 2.87 -7.09
C ARG A 97 9.84 1.91 -6.91
N VAL A 98 9.88 0.80 -7.62
CA VAL A 98 8.92 -0.30 -7.50
C VAL A 98 9.67 -1.55 -7.07
N ILE A 99 9.46 -1.99 -5.84
CA ILE A 99 10.15 -3.11 -5.21
C ILE A 99 9.18 -4.27 -5.02
N VAL A 100 9.49 -5.43 -5.57
CA VAL A 100 8.77 -6.67 -5.28
C VAL A 100 9.45 -7.39 -4.13
N LEU A 101 8.70 -7.64 -3.06
CA LEU A 101 9.15 -8.36 -1.87
C LEU A 101 8.71 -9.82 -1.98
N THR A 102 9.56 -10.67 -2.54
CA THR A 102 9.29 -12.10 -2.79
C THR A 102 10.37 -12.99 -2.17
N ASP A 103 10.00 -14.21 -1.86
CA ASP A 103 10.86 -15.31 -1.43
C ASP A 103 11.20 -16.29 -2.58
N ASN A 104 10.58 -16.10 -3.74
CA ASN A 104 10.66 -17.01 -4.88
C ASN A 104 11.52 -16.42 -6.01
N GLU A 105 12.59 -17.13 -6.38
CA GLU A 105 13.51 -16.68 -7.44
C GLU A 105 12.86 -16.54 -8.81
N LYS A 106 11.90 -17.40 -9.17
CA LYS A 106 11.18 -17.29 -10.44
C LYS A 106 10.31 -16.04 -10.47
N THR A 107 9.61 -15.77 -9.37
CA THR A 107 8.84 -14.55 -9.20
C THR A 107 9.73 -13.32 -9.25
N ALA A 108 10.94 -13.38 -8.68
CA ALA A 108 11.92 -12.31 -8.74
C ALA A 108 12.36 -12.04 -10.18
N ALA A 109 12.76 -13.09 -10.93
CA ALA A 109 13.19 -12.95 -12.32
C ALA A 109 12.11 -12.34 -13.20
N ILE A 110 10.86 -12.85 -13.14
CA ILE A 110 9.74 -12.32 -13.91
C ILE A 110 9.47 -10.85 -13.51
N SER A 111 9.52 -10.52 -12.23
CA SER A 111 9.29 -9.14 -11.78
C SER A 111 10.35 -8.16 -12.30
N GLN A 112 11.61 -8.61 -12.39
CA GLN A 112 12.71 -7.81 -12.96
C GLN A 112 12.55 -7.63 -14.47
N GLU A 113 12.13 -8.68 -15.21
CA GLU A 113 11.81 -8.59 -16.63
C GLU A 113 10.65 -7.60 -16.89
N LEU A 114 9.72 -7.48 -15.96
CA LEU A 114 8.61 -6.52 -16.01
C LEU A 114 9.00 -5.10 -15.60
N GLY A 115 10.27 -4.86 -15.22
CA GLY A 115 10.80 -3.55 -14.86
C GLY A 115 10.75 -3.19 -13.38
N ALA A 116 10.28 -4.08 -12.51
CA ALA A 116 10.35 -3.89 -11.07
C ALA A 116 11.73 -4.28 -10.53
N GLU A 117 12.08 -3.79 -9.35
CA GLU A 117 13.31 -4.14 -8.67
C GLU A 117 13.06 -5.28 -7.65
N VAL A 118 14.00 -6.21 -7.57
CA VAL A 118 14.07 -7.24 -6.52
C VAL A 118 15.49 -7.29 -5.99
N PRO A 119 15.91 -6.28 -5.19
CA PRO A 119 17.31 -6.17 -4.76
C PRO A 119 17.69 -7.21 -3.69
N PHE A 120 16.73 -7.89 -3.09
CA PHE A 120 16.90 -8.95 -2.10
C PHE A 120 15.69 -9.86 -2.07
N LEU A 121 15.89 -11.11 -1.68
CA LEU A 121 14.79 -12.05 -1.41
C LEU A 121 14.34 -11.95 0.05
N ARG A 122 13.06 -12.24 0.29
CA ARG A 122 12.53 -12.35 1.64
C ARG A 122 13.09 -13.60 2.31
N PRO A 123 13.51 -13.52 3.57
CA PRO A 123 13.97 -14.67 4.30
C PRO A 123 12.80 -15.59 4.69
N PRO A 124 13.04 -16.89 4.93
CA PRO A 124 11.99 -17.87 5.23
C PRO A 124 11.08 -17.49 6.41
N ASN A 125 11.63 -16.88 7.45
CA ASN A 125 10.89 -16.42 8.62
C ASN A 125 9.94 -15.23 8.37
N LEU A 126 9.98 -14.64 7.18
CA LEU A 126 9.04 -13.60 6.73
C LEU A 126 8.18 -14.08 5.55
N SER A 127 8.28 -15.35 5.18
CA SER A 127 7.60 -15.94 4.01
C SER A 127 6.51 -16.94 4.40
N ASP A 128 6.13 -16.94 5.67
CA ASP A 128 5.05 -17.75 6.21
C ASP A 128 3.71 -16.97 6.26
N THR A 129 2.65 -17.66 6.65
CA THR A 129 1.30 -17.09 6.79
C THR A 129 1.10 -16.32 8.11
N ILE A 130 2.08 -16.33 9.00
CA ILE A 130 2.03 -15.71 10.33
C ILE A 130 2.63 -14.30 10.28
N SER A 131 3.59 -14.09 9.39
CA SER A 131 4.27 -12.80 9.21
C SER A 131 3.29 -11.70 8.82
N THR A 132 3.32 -10.61 9.56
CA THR A 132 2.48 -9.45 9.26
C THR A 132 3.03 -8.65 8.09
N ILE A 133 2.16 -7.91 7.40
CA ILE A 133 2.61 -6.99 6.34
C ILE A 133 3.58 -5.93 6.89
N GLN A 134 3.40 -5.52 8.14
CA GLN A 134 4.30 -4.55 8.78
C GLN A 134 5.71 -5.10 8.92
N ASP A 135 5.88 -6.38 9.28
CA ASP A 135 7.20 -7.02 9.39
C ASP A 135 7.89 -7.08 8.03
N VAL A 136 7.14 -7.41 6.98
CA VAL A 136 7.63 -7.47 5.60
C VAL A 136 8.06 -6.09 5.09
N LEU A 137 7.26 -5.06 5.35
CA LEU A 137 7.60 -3.69 4.96
C LEU A 137 8.80 -3.16 5.73
N LYS A 138 8.84 -3.42 7.05
CA LYS A 138 9.99 -3.08 7.90
C LYS A 138 11.27 -3.72 7.39
N PHE A 139 11.23 -4.99 7.03
CA PHE A 139 12.36 -5.69 6.41
C PHE A 139 12.78 -5.00 5.11
N GLY A 140 11.84 -4.72 4.20
CA GLY A 140 12.12 -4.05 2.93
C GLY A 140 12.77 -2.68 3.12
N MET A 141 12.23 -1.86 4.02
CA MET A 141 12.78 -0.53 4.32
C MET A 141 14.17 -0.59 4.96
N LEU A 142 14.42 -1.53 5.89
CA LEU A 142 15.74 -1.73 6.49
C LEU A 142 16.77 -2.15 5.44
N LYS A 143 16.41 -3.09 4.54
CA LYS A 143 17.29 -3.53 3.46
C LYS A 143 17.63 -2.41 2.47
N LEU A 144 16.66 -1.57 2.13
CA LEU A 144 16.93 -0.38 1.32
C LEU A 144 17.83 0.62 2.06
N GLY A 145 17.64 0.78 3.37
CA GLY A 145 18.52 1.62 4.23
C GLY A 145 19.97 1.12 4.25
N GLU A 146 20.20 -0.21 4.33
CA GLU A 146 21.54 -0.82 4.19
C GLU A 146 22.19 -0.51 2.82
N MET A 147 21.37 -0.25 1.80
CA MET A 147 21.78 0.17 0.46
C MET A 147 21.88 1.71 0.31
N ASN A 148 21.86 2.45 1.42
CA ASN A 148 21.85 3.92 1.47
C ASN A 148 20.65 4.57 0.77
N TYR A 149 19.50 3.89 0.71
CA TYR A 149 18.26 4.43 0.18
C TYR A 149 17.20 4.51 1.28
N HIS A 150 16.79 5.73 1.61
CA HIS A 150 15.75 6.00 2.59
C HIS A 150 14.48 6.44 1.87
N THR A 151 13.39 5.73 2.11
CA THR A 151 12.06 6.02 1.58
C THR A 151 11.36 7.06 2.44
N ASP A 152 10.84 8.12 1.81
CA ASP A 152 10.03 9.14 2.49
C ASP A 152 8.56 8.73 2.57
N MET A 153 8.06 8.06 1.53
CA MET A 153 6.69 7.55 1.45
C MET A 153 6.66 6.09 0.99
N CYS A 154 5.92 5.27 1.70
CA CYS A 154 5.71 3.86 1.37
C CYS A 154 4.31 3.64 0.82
N VAL A 155 4.20 3.09 -0.38
CA VAL A 155 2.94 2.65 -0.99
C VAL A 155 2.94 1.14 -1.07
N VAL A 156 1.88 0.49 -0.59
CA VAL A 156 1.75 -0.98 -0.64
C VAL A 156 0.71 -1.37 -1.66
N LEU A 157 1.10 -2.16 -2.65
CA LEU A 157 0.20 -2.67 -3.67
C LEU A 157 0.17 -4.20 -3.64
N TYR A 158 -1.00 -4.75 -3.40
CA TYR A 158 -1.17 -6.20 -3.43
C TYR A 158 -1.41 -6.70 -4.85
N LYS A 159 -0.74 -7.80 -5.24
CA LYS A 159 -0.92 -8.45 -6.55
C LYS A 159 -2.35 -8.94 -6.80
N ASN A 160 -3.08 -9.25 -5.72
CA ASN A 160 -4.45 -9.78 -5.79
C ASN A 160 -5.50 -8.72 -6.21
N TYR A 161 -5.11 -7.45 -6.29
CA TYR A 161 -5.93 -6.36 -6.81
C TYR A 161 -5.28 -5.76 -8.06
N PRO A 162 -5.24 -6.51 -9.18
CA PRO A 162 -4.43 -6.13 -10.35
C PRO A 162 -5.00 -4.93 -11.10
N PHE A 163 -6.34 -4.79 -11.13
CA PHE A 163 -7.00 -3.82 -11.99
C PHE A 163 -7.22 -2.49 -11.27
N ARG A 164 -6.28 -1.57 -11.47
CA ARG A 164 -6.35 -0.19 -10.97
C ARG A 164 -6.51 0.77 -12.13
N PRO A 165 -7.38 1.79 -12.03
CA PRO A 165 -7.46 2.86 -13.03
C PRO A 165 -6.12 3.58 -13.21
N ALA A 166 -5.89 4.13 -14.40
CA ALA A 166 -4.75 4.99 -14.64
C ALA A 166 -4.81 6.23 -13.72
N GLY A 167 -3.67 6.68 -13.17
CA GLY A 167 -3.59 7.81 -12.25
C GLY A 167 -4.12 7.53 -10.83
N PHE A 168 -4.61 6.33 -10.53
CA PHE A 168 -5.15 6.00 -9.22
C PHE A 168 -4.11 6.15 -8.10
N ILE A 169 -2.87 5.68 -8.34
CA ILE A 169 -1.78 5.77 -7.36
C ILE A 169 -1.41 7.23 -7.12
N ASP A 170 -1.27 8.01 -8.19
CA ASP A 170 -0.95 9.44 -8.10
C ASP A 170 -2.03 10.22 -7.35
N GLY A 171 -3.30 9.96 -7.65
CA GLY A 171 -4.41 10.59 -6.95
C GLY A 171 -4.45 10.28 -5.46
N LEU A 172 -4.07 9.04 -5.05
CA LEU A 172 -3.95 8.68 -3.63
C LEU A 172 -2.76 9.38 -2.97
N ILE A 173 -1.61 9.47 -3.63
CA ILE A 173 -0.42 10.17 -3.13
C ILE A 173 -0.75 11.66 -2.91
N GLU A 174 -1.34 12.33 -3.90
CA GLU A 174 -1.75 13.72 -3.79
C GLU A 174 -2.73 13.96 -2.64
N ARG A 175 -3.72 13.07 -2.51
CA ARG A 175 -4.71 13.15 -1.44
C ARG A 175 -4.08 12.89 -0.07
N PHE A 176 -3.21 11.90 0.04
CA PHE A 176 -2.45 11.60 1.25
C PHE A 176 -1.68 12.81 1.76
N ILE A 177 -0.95 13.48 0.87
CA ILE A 177 -0.18 14.68 1.17
C ILE A 177 -1.10 15.83 1.55
N ARG A 178 -2.15 16.08 0.74
CA ARG A 178 -3.09 17.19 0.96
C ARG A 178 -3.81 17.10 2.31
N GLN A 179 -4.09 15.89 2.76
CA GLN A 179 -4.75 15.66 4.04
C GLN A 179 -3.77 15.62 5.21
N GLY A 180 -2.45 15.64 4.96
CA GLY A 180 -1.41 15.50 5.99
C GLY A 180 -1.57 14.22 6.79
N ALA A 181 -1.94 13.14 6.11
CA ALA A 181 -2.18 11.85 6.72
C ALA A 181 -0.86 11.13 7.01
N ASP A 182 -0.84 10.30 8.05
CA ASP A 182 0.28 9.40 8.34
C ASP A 182 0.07 8.01 7.74
N CYS A 183 -1.20 7.66 7.47
CA CYS A 183 -1.59 6.42 6.79
C CYS A 183 -2.89 6.64 6.03
N MET A 184 -3.00 6.07 4.83
CA MET A 184 -4.22 6.09 4.03
C MET A 184 -4.51 4.68 3.50
N LEU A 185 -5.73 4.21 3.76
CA LEU A 185 -6.22 2.93 3.26
C LEU A 185 -7.41 3.18 2.34
N PRO A 186 -7.28 2.87 1.04
CA PRO A 186 -8.43 2.93 0.14
C PRO A 186 -9.44 1.82 0.50
N MET A 187 -10.71 2.18 0.59
CA MET A 187 -11.79 1.23 0.89
C MET A 187 -12.98 1.47 -0.03
N LYS A 188 -13.66 0.40 -0.40
CA LYS A 188 -14.93 0.49 -1.13
C LYS A 188 -16.07 0.62 -0.14
N ASP A 189 -16.92 1.63 -0.33
CA ASP A 189 -18.21 1.65 0.31
C ASP A 189 -19.13 0.66 -0.43
N GLU A 190 -19.40 -0.47 0.18
CA GLU A 190 -20.43 -1.40 -0.28
C GLU A 190 -21.78 -0.96 0.33
N GLY A 191 -22.25 0.21 -0.10
CA GLY A 191 -23.56 0.70 0.27
C GLY A 191 -24.58 -0.43 0.11
N ARG A 192 -25.25 -0.84 1.18
CA ARG A 192 -26.31 -1.82 1.13
C ARG A 192 -27.45 -1.24 0.28
N ALA A 193 -27.78 -1.96 -0.79
CA ALA A 193 -29.04 -1.80 -1.47
C ALA A 193 -30.18 -2.21 -0.54
#